data_ac7215c257552fc291132f526b628492
#
_entry.id   ac7215c257552fc291132f526b628492
#
_cell.length_a   1.000
_cell.length_b   1.000
_cell.length_c   1.000
_cell.angle_alpha   90.00
_cell.angle_beta   90.00
_cell.angle_gamma   90.00
#
_symmetry.space_group_name_H-M   'P 1'
#
loop_
_entity.id
_entity.type
_entity.pdbx_description
1 polymer ?
#
loop_
_entity_poly.entity_id
_entity_poly.type
_entity_poly.pdbx_seq_one_letter_code
_entity_poly.pdbx_strand_id
1 'polypeptide(L)'
;MKLQKKIAMLGVALATTGMLAVSNMSSVSAKEEVFDAVTIYNAVGKNERSLILMEYAFLYKNQTNPDALIIFKNRTLTVPERLKEAPFSKFEKALGLNKEQLEKARNNAIQKLDKLTQPKGNWKQTEQGWHYVIWYGNGGVAAEGWIQDGGNWYYLGTNGVMVTGWAQVNGKWYYLQPSGAMATGWVKVDGNWYYLDASGAMKTGWFEVGGKWYYAYASGALAVNTTIDGYTVNGNGEWV
;
A
#
# COMPACT_ATOMS: atom_id res chain seq x y z
N MET A 1 -7.47 -14.49 31.05
CA MET A 1 -7.59 -15.83 30.43
C MET A 1 -8.71 -15.95 29.40
N LYS A 2 -9.96 -15.51 29.68
CA LYS A 2 -11.09 -15.58 28.72
C LYS A 2 -10.89 -14.72 27.44
N LEU A 3 -10.27 -13.55 27.57
CA LEU A 3 -10.02 -12.64 26.42
C LEU A 3 -8.89 -13.17 25.51
N GLN A 4 -7.83 -13.71 26.11
CA GLN A 4 -6.72 -14.30 25.38
C GLN A 4 -7.13 -15.53 24.55
N LYS A 5 -7.99 -16.40 25.11
CA LYS A 5 -8.55 -17.55 24.38
C LYS A 5 -9.46 -17.12 23.22
N LYS A 6 -10.24 -16.02 23.40
CA LYS A 6 -11.12 -15.50 22.34
C LYS A 6 -10.32 -14.86 21.21
N ILE A 7 -9.23 -14.16 21.52
CA ILE A 7 -8.36 -13.55 20.53
C ILE A 7 -7.54 -14.63 19.78
N ALA A 8 -7.06 -15.65 20.48
CA ALA A 8 -6.39 -16.79 19.88
C ALA A 8 -7.33 -17.61 18.96
N MET A 9 -8.61 -17.78 19.34
CA MET A 9 -9.61 -18.43 18.47
C MET A 9 -9.95 -17.56 17.24
N LEU A 10 -10.00 -16.23 17.40
CA LEU A 10 -10.13 -15.33 16.25
C LEU A 10 -8.90 -15.40 15.33
N GLY A 11 -7.70 -15.46 15.89
CA GLY A 11 -6.48 -15.58 15.11
C GLY A 11 -6.42 -16.88 14.29
N VAL A 12 -6.91 -17.99 14.83
CA VAL A 12 -6.99 -19.28 14.11
C VAL A 12 -8.07 -19.25 13.01
N ALA A 13 -9.21 -18.62 13.28
CA ALA A 13 -10.25 -18.46 12.25
C ALA A 13 -9.82 -17.48 11.15
N LEU A 14 -9.03 -16.47 11.48
CA LEU A 14 -8.43 -15.53 10.53
C LEU A 14 -7.30 -16.17 9.72
N ALA A 15 -6.46 -17.00 10.32
CA ALA A 15 -5.43 -17.72 9.59
C ALA A 15 -6.03 -18.66 8.55
N THR A 16 -7.17 -19.29 8.84
CA THR A 16 -7.87 -20.16 7.87
C THR A 16 -8.67 -19.37 6.84
N THR A 17 -9.32 -18.28 7.20
CA THR A 17 -9.98 -17.35 6.26
C THR A 17 -8.97 -16.45 5.55
N GLY A 18 -7.90 -16.04 6.21
CA GLY A 18 -6.82 -15.28 5.61
C GLY A 18 -6.04 -16.08 4.57
N MET A 19 -5.81 -17.37 4.77
CA MET A 19 -5.24 -18.25 3.73
C MET A 19 -6.18 -18.41 2.53
N LEU A 20 -7.50 -18.47 2.75
CA LEU A 20 -8.49 -18.48 1.66
C LEU A 20 -8.60 -17.11 0.98
N ALA A 21 -8.49 -16.01 1.72
CA ALA A 21 -8.46 -14.67 1.15
C ALA A 21 -7.15 -14.40 0.39
N VAL A 22 -6.02 -14.91 0.89
CA VAL A 22 -4.71 -14.74 0.24
C VAL A 22 -4.58 -15.59 -1.03
N SER A 23 -5.18 -16.79 -1.08
CA SER A 23 -5.25 -17.56 -2.33
C SER A 23 -6.19 -16.92 -3.38
N ASN A 24 -7.11 -16.05 -2.95
CA ASN A 24 -7.99 -15.26 -3.82
C ASN A 24 -7.58 -13.79 -3.94
N MET A 25 -6.47 -13.36 -3.31
CA MET A 25 -6.00 -11.97 -3.38
C MET A 25 -5.55 -11.53 -4.77
N SER A 26 -5.42 -12.44 -5.73
CA SER A 26 -5.25 -12.09 -7.15
C SER A 26 -6.49 -11.37 -7.75
N SER A 27 -7.61 -11.31 -7.02
CA SER A 27 -8.84 -10.65 -7.44
C SER A 27 -9.44 -9.70 -6.40
N VAL A 28 -8.85 -9.59 -5.21
CA VAL A 28 -9.33 -8.65 -4.19
C VAL A 28 -8.85 -7.27 -4.56
N SER A 29 -9.80 -6.45 -5.02
CA SER A 29 -9.55 -5.01 -5.21
C SER A 29 -9.02 -4.44 -3.90
N ALA A 30 -8.17 -3.41 -3.96
CA ALA A 30 -7.52 -2.71 -2.83
C ALA A 30 -8.47 -2.15 -1.74
N LYS A 31 -9.60 -2.79 -1.50
CA LYS A 31 -10.70 -2.36 -0.64
C LYS A 31 -10.79 -3.10 0.70
N GLU A 32 -10.09 -4.24 0.85
CA GLU A 32 -10.14 -5.03 2.08
C GLU A 32 -8.79 -4.97 2.81
N GLU A 33 -8.73 -4.25 3.92
CA GLU A 33 -7.65 -4.35 4.89
C GLU A 33 -8.08 -5.34 5.98
N VAL A 34 -7.51 -6.54 5.98
CA VAL A 34 -7.71 -7.54 7.03
C VAL A 34 -6.58 -7.40 8.05
N PHE A 35 -6.92 -7.03 9.29
CA PHE A 35 -5.96 -6.97 10.38
C PHE A 35 -5.95 -8.29 11.15
N ASP A 36 -4.78 -8.89 11.30
CA ASP A 36 -4.59 -10.02 12.19
C ASP A 36 -4.75 -9.59 13.66
N ALA A 37 -5.76 -10.16 14.31
CA ALA A 37 -6.11 -9.84 15.71
C ALA A 37 -4.96 -10.11 16.70
N VAL A 38 -4.05 -11.05 16.39
CA VAL A 38 -2.88 -11.36 17.23
C VAL A 38 -1.83 -10.27 17.12
N THR A 39 -1.53 -9.83 15.91
CA THR A 39 -0.61 -8.71 15.64
C THR A 39 -1.09 -7.45 16.34
N ILE A 40 -2.35 -7.16 16.20
CA ILE A 40 -3.02 -6.03 16.85
C ILE A 40 -2.91 -6.11 18.38
N TYR A 41 -3.27 -7.24 18.96
CA TYR A 41 -3.20 -7.48 20.40
C TYR A 41 -1.78 -7.30 20.96
N ASN A 42 -0.77 -7.83 20.28
CA ASN A 42 0.63 -7.75 20.71
C ASN A 42 1.19 -6.32 20.63
N ALA A 43 0.71 -5.54 19.70
CA ALA A 43 1.23 -4.21 19.45
C ALA A 43 0.67 -3.10 20.34
N VAL A 44 -0.59 -3.21 20.77
CA VAL A 44 -1.26 -2.16 21.57
C VAL A 44 -1.45 -2.47 23.04
N GLY A 45 -1.10 -3.65 23.44
CA GLY A 45 -1.26 -4.11 24.82
C GLY A 45 -2.46 -5.02 25.01
N LYS A 46 -2.39 -5.76 26.09
CA LYS A 46 -3.22 -6.95 26.36
C LYS A 46 -4.50 -6.63 27.16
N ASN A 47 -4.97 -5.41 27.13
CA ASN A 47 -6.15 -5.01 27.88
C ASN A 47 -7.29 -4.54 26.97
N GLU A 48 -8.50 -4.61 27.48
CA GLU A 48 -9.72 -4.26 26.73
C GLU A 48 -9.72 -2.79 26.29
N ARG A 49 -9.17 -1.88 27.09
CA ARG A 49 -9.06 -0.45 26.78
C ARG A 49 -8.20 -0.21 25.54
N SER A 50 -7.06 -0.91 25.43
CA SER A 50 -6.19 -0.81 24.27
C SER A 50 -6.83 -1.37 23.00
N LEU A 51 -7.60 -2.44 23.12
CA LEU A 51 -8.37 -3.01 22.01
C LEU A 51 -9.49 -2.08 21.53
N ILE A 52 -10.18 -1.40 22.45
CA ILE A 52 -11.20 -0.40 22.10
C ILE A 52 -10.57 0.80 21.39
N LEU A 53 -9.42 1.30 21.87
CA LEU A 53 -8.70 2.39 21.22
C LEU A 53 -8.27 2.03 19.80
N MET A 54 -7.90 0.78 19.59
CA MET A 54 -7.52 0.28 18.27
C MET A 54 -8.70 0.15 17.32
N GLU A 55 -9.81 -0.40 17.81
CA GLU A 55 -11.03 -0.47 17.03
C GLU A 55 -11.45 0.93 16.59
N TYR A 56 -11.38 1.89 17.51
CA TYR A 56 -11.64 3.29 17.25
C TYR A 56 -10.70 3.89 16.18
N ALA A 57 -9.39 3.66 16.31
CA ALA A 57 -8.42 4.13 15.34
C ALA A 57 -8.61 3.51 13.96
N PHE A 58 -8.90 2.22 13.90
CA PHE A 58 -9.20 1.51 12.67
C PHE A 58 -10.42 2.07 11.95
N LEU A 59 -11.50 2.30 12.67
CA LEU A 59 -12.73 2.90 12.14
C LEU A 59 -12.45 4.26 11.49
N TYR A 60 -11.64 5.09 12.17
CA TYR A 60 -11.30 6.42 11.68
C TYR A 60 -10.31 6.41 10.53
N LYS A 61 -9.32 5.54 10.56
CA LYS A 61 -8.39 5.36 9.45
C LYS A 61 -9.12 4.95 8.17
N ASN A 62 -10.12 4.07 8.29
CA ASN A 62 -10.81 3.47 7.16
C ASN A 62 -12.16 4.12 6.82
N GLN A 63 -12.45 5.34 7.29
CA GLN A 63 -13.67 6.07 6.93
C GLN A 63 -13.86 6.22 5.41
N THR A 64 -12.76 6.35 4.66
CA THR A 64 -12.75 6.45 3.19
C THR A 64 -12.80 5.10 2.49
N ASN A 65 -12.64 4.01 3.23
CA ASN A 65 -12.76 2.64 2.73
C ASN A 65 -13.90 1.90 3.45
N PRO A 66 -15.15 2.07 2.99
CA PRO A 66 -16.32 1.49 3.65
C PRO A 66 -16.36 -0.04 3.59
N ASP A 67 -15.61 -0.66 2.67
CA ASP A 67 -15.55 -2.11 2.51
C ASP A 67 -14.49 -2.76 3.43
N ALA A 68 -13.72 -1.96 4.20
CA ALA A 68 -12.77 -2.50 5.16
C ALA A 68 -13.49 -3.35 6.22
N LEU A 69 -12.97 -4.57 6.44
CA LEU A 69 -13.56 -5.53 7.39
C LEU A 69 -12.96 -5.36 8.77
N ILE A 70 -13.82 -5.35 9.78
CA ILE A 70 -13.43 -5.32 11.18
C ILE A 70 -13.87 -6.63 11.82
N ILE A 71 -12.89 -7.38 12.33
CA ILE A 71 -13.16 -8.63 13.03
C ILE A 71 -13.06 -8.38 14.53
N PHE A 72 -14.19 -8.31 15.19
CA PHE A 72 -14.26 -8.09 16.63
C PHE A 72 -15.30 -9.01 17.28
N LYS A 73 -14.96 -9.61 18.40
CA LYS A 73 -15.88 -10.45 19.21
C LYS A 73 -16.59 -11.55 18.41
N ASN A 74 -15.87 -12.26 17.55
CA ASN A 74 -16.41 -13.35 16.69
C ASN A 74 -17.40 -12.89 15.60
N ARG A 75 -17.36 -11.64 15.22
CA ARG A 75 -18.24 -11.04 14.22
C ARG A 75 -17.41 -10.22 13.24
N THR A 76 -17.60 -10.43 11.96
CA THR A 76 -17.00 -9.63 10.88
C THR A 76 -18.02 -8.59 10.45
N LEU A 77 -17.62 -7.32 10.46
CA LEU A 77 -18.47 -6.18 10.09
C LEU A 77 -17.72 -5.25 9.16
N THR A 78 -18.44 -4.62 8.26
CA THR A 78 -17.91 -3.47 7.50
C THR A 78 -17.78 -2.24 8.40
N VAL A 79 -16.92 -1.28 8.00
CA VAL A 79 -16.75 -0.01 8.72
C VAL A 79 -18.08 0.71 8.96
N PRO A 80 -19.00 0.87 7.96
CA PRO A 80 -20.29 1.51 8.18
C PRO A 80 -21.18 0.79 9.21
N GLU A 81 -21.20 -0.53 9.20
CA GLU A 81 -21.99 -1.31 10.16
C GLU A 81 -21.44 -1.14 11.57
N ARG A 82 -20.12 -1.16 11.72
CA ARG A 82 -19.50 -0.99 13.02
C ARG A 82 -19.66 0.44 13.57
N LEU A 83 -19.60 1.46 12.72
CA LEU A 83 -19.88 2.84 13.11
C LEU A 83 -21.31 3.03 13.60
N LYS A 84 -22.28 2.34 13.01
CA LYS A 84 -23.68 2.34 13.49
C LYS A 84 -23.83 1.67 14.85
N GLU A 85 -23.09 0.59 15.09
CA GLU A 85 -23.18 -0.17 16.35
C GLU A 85 -22.44 0.50 17.51
N ALA A 86 -21.39 1.25 17.25
CA ALA A 86 -20.55 1.88 18.25
C ALA A 86 -20.35 3.37 17.97
N PRO A 87 -21.36 4.23 18.15
CA PRO A 87 -21.21 5.66 17.99
C PRO A 87 -20.19 6.24 18.98
N PHE A 88 -19.59 7.35 18.63
CA PHE A 88 -18.51 8.06 19.35
C PHE A 88 -18.69 8.13 20.86
N SER A 89 -19.90 8.47 21.31
CA SER A 89 -20.25 8.59 22.73
C SER A 89 -20.04 7.30 23.55
N LYS A 90 -20.06 6.14 22.90
CA LYS A 90 -19.74 4.86 23.56
C LYS A 90 -18.25 4.69 23.83
N PHE A 91 -17.39 5.18 22.92
CA PHE A 91 -15.94 5.12 23.12
C PHE A 91 -15.49 6.07 24.23
N GLU A 92 -16.04 7.30 24.25
CA GLU A 92 -15.79 8.28 25.32
C GLU A 92 -16.13 7.69 26.70
N LYS A 93 -17.33 7.14 26.82
CA LYS A 93 -17.80 6.53 28.07
C LYS A 93 -17.00 5.29 28.47
N ALA A 94 -16.72 4.40 27.53
CA ALA A 94 -15.99 3.15 27.81
C ALA A 94 -14.52 3.40 28.18
N LEU A 95 -13.91 4.44 27.63
CA LEU A 95 -12.50 4.78 27.87
C LEU A 95 -12.31 5.76 29.02
N GLY A 96 -13.36 6.48 29.45
CA GLY A 96 -13.29 7.54 30.44
C GLY A 96 -12.41 8.69 30.02
N LEU A 97 -12.41 9.03 28.75
CA LEU A 97 -11.61 10.10 28.14
C LEU A 97 -12.53 11.23 27.67
N ASN A 98 -12.08 12.47 27.79
CA ASN A 98 -12.76 13.60 27.14
C ASN A 98 -12.42 13.63 25.64
N LYS A 99 -13.08 14.51 24.88
CA LYS A 99 -12.94 14.60 23.42
C LYS A 99 -11.48 14.82 22.97
N GLU A 100 -10.76 15.74 23.61
CA GLU A 100 -9.36 16.02 23.27
C GLU A 100 -8.43 14.83 23.55
N GLN A 101 -8.60 14.20 24.73
CA GLN A 101 -7.84 13.01 25.09
C GLN A 101 -8.14 11.85 24.14
N LEU A 102 -9.39 11.72 23.70
CA LEU A 102 -9.80 10.69 22.77
C LEU A 102 -9.18 10.92 21.39
N GLU A 103 -9.16 12.15 20.88
CA GLU A 103 -8.51 12.49 19.62
C GLU A 103 -7.00 12.24 19.66
N LYS A 104 -6.33 12.62 20.74
CA LYS A 104 -4.91 12.32 20.93
C LYS A 104 -4.63 10.83 20.99
N ALA A 105 -5.45 10.08 21.72
CA ALA A 105 -5.34 8.62 21.80
C ALA A 105 -5.60 7.96 20.43
N ARG A 106 -6.57 8.46 19.67
CA ARG A 106 -6.86 8.05 18.30
C ARG A 106 -5.66 8.24 17.40
N ASN A 107 -5.08 9.44 17.38
CA ASN A 107 -3.96 9.76 16.52
C ASN A 107 -2.73 8.88 16.85
N ASN A 108 -2.47 8.64 18.13
CA ASN A 108 -1.41 7.74 18.57
C ASN A 108 -1.69 6.29 18.13
N ALA A 109 -2.93 5.85 18.19
CA ALA A 109 -3.33 4.51 17.76
C ALA A 109 -3.24 4.35 16.24
N ILE A 110 -3.63 5.37 15.45
CA ILE A 110 -3.45 5.40 14.00
C ILE A 110 -1.96 5.30 13.64
N GLN A 111 -1.08 6.09 14.28
CA GLN A 111 0.36 6.01 14.04
C GLN A 111 0.95 4.62 14.37
N LYS A 112 0.45 3.97 15.43
CA LYS A 112 0.85 2.60 15.75
C LYS A 112 0.35 1.61 14.71
N LEU A 113 -0.91 1.73 14.27
CA LEU A 113 -1.48 0.91 13.21
C LEU A 113 -0.72 1.09 11.90
N ASP A 114 -0.35 2.31 11.54
CA ASP A 114 0.43 2.57 10.33
C ASP A 114 1.81 1.92 10.39
N LYS A 115 2.45 1.90 11.55
CA LYS A 115 3.72 1.16 11.74
C LYS A 115 3.54 -0.35 11.65
N LEU A 116 2.37 -0.87 12.06
CA LEU A 116 2.07 -2.31 12.04
C LEU A 116 1.59 -2.79 10.67
N THR A 117 0.85 -1.95 9.98
CA THR A 117 0.34 -2.22 8.64
C THR A 117 1.36 -1.94 7.54
N GLN A 118 2.54 -1.38 7.89
CA GLN A 118 3.73 -1.48 7.05
C GLN A 118 4.18 -2.95 7.11
N PRO A 119 3.85 -3.79 6.15
CA PRO A 119 4.26 -5.17 6.18
C PRO A 119 5.78 -5.21 6.16
N LYS A 120 6.39 -5.56 7.30
CA LYS A 120 7.82 -5.89 7.32
C LYS A 120 7.97 -7.21 6.59
N GLY A 121 8.23 -7.12 5.33
CA GLY A 121 8.61 -8.25 4.52
C GLY A 121 10.13 -8.35 4.44
N ASN A 122 10.59 -9.46 3.95
CA ASN A 122 11.97 -9.69 3.59
C ASN A 122 12.07 -10.16 2.14
N TRP A 123 13.07 -9.67 1.44
CA TRP A 123 13.38 -10.16 0.11
C TRP A 123 13.91 -11.60 0.20
N LYS A 124 13.36 -12.47 -0.63
CA LYS A 124 13.76 -13.85 -0.78
C LYS A 124 14.01 -14.17 -2.24
N GLN A 125 15.20 -14.64 -2.55
CA GLN A 125 15.53 -15.14 -3.88
C GLN A 125 15.10 -16.60 -4.03
N THR A 126 14.46 -16.93 -5.14
CA THR A 126 14.07 -18.28 -5.53
C THR A 126 14.58 -18.56 -6.94
N GLU A 127 14.37 -19.76 -7.45
CA GLU A 127 14.66 -20.10 -8.86
C GLU A 127 13.87 -19.25 -9.86
N GLN A 128 12.68 -18.73 -9.44
CA GLN A 128 11.82 -17.89 -10.27
C GLN A 128 12.21 -16.40 -10.23
N GLY A 129 13.02 -15.98 -9.25
CA GLY A 129 13.44 -14.59 -9.06
C GLY A 129 13.28 -14.10 -7.63
N TRP A 130 13.30 -12.78 -7.45
CA TRP A 130 13.13 -12.15 -6.16
C TRP A 130 11.66 -12.03 -5.79
N HIS A 131 11.32 -12.39 -4.54
CA HIS A 131 10.01 -12.25 -3.93
C HIS A 131 10.12 -11.39 -2.67
N TYR A 132 9.11 -10.58 -2.40
CA TYR A 132 8.98 -9.90 -1.12
C TYR A 132 8.00 -10.68 -0.25
N VAL A 133 8.51 -11.33 0.78
CA VAL A 133 7.71 -12.22 1.64
C VAL A 133 7.30 -11.46 2.89
N ILE A 134 5.99 -11.30 3.05
CA ILE A 134 5.37 -10.70 4.24
C ILE A 134 5.07 -11.84 5.22
N TRP A 135 5.53 -11.70 6.46
CA TRP A 135 5.35 -12.73 7.47
C TRP A 135 4.14 -12.42 8.35
N TYR A 136 3.22 -13.37 8.43
CA TYR A 136 2.06 -13.36 9.31
C TYR A 136 2.19 -14.53 10.30
N GLY A 137 2.65 -14.25 11.52
CA GLY A 137 2.85 -15.33 12.51
C GLY A 137 3.82 -16.39 12.02
N ASN A 138 3.35 -17.62 11.80
CA ASN A 138 4.16 -18.77 11.37
C ASN A 138 4.22 -18.98 9.84
N GLY A 139 3.55 -18.14 9.05
CA GLY A 139 3.49 -18.26 7.59
C GLY A 139 3.94 -17.00 6.87
N GLY A 140 4.73 -17.15 5.79
CA GLY A 140 5.10 -16.06 4.90
C GLY A 140 4.30 -16.15 3.59
N VAL A 141 3.84 -15.00 3.11
CA VAL A 141 3.13 -14.86 1.84
C VAL A 141 3.91 -13.93 0.93
N ALA A 142 4.09 -14.33 -0.33
CA ALA A 142 4.69 -13.46 -1.33
C ALA A 142 3.74 -12.28 -1.60
N ALA A 143 4.27 -11.07 -1.54
CA ALA A 143 3.52 -9.87 -1.91
C ALA A 143 3.28 -9.83 -3.42
N GLU A 144 2.19 -9.18 -3.83
CA GLU A 144 1.88 -8.86 -5.23
C GLU A 144 1.58 -7.36 -5.34
N GLY A 145 1.77 -6.80 -6.53
CA GLY A 145 1.55 -5.38 -6.76
C GLY A 145 2.65 -4.48 -6.23
N TRP A 146 2.31 -3.24 -5.93
CA TRP A 146 3.26 -2.24 -5.45
C TRP A 146 3.59 -2.44 -3.97
N ILE A 147 4.89 -2.44 -3.66
CA ILE A 147 5.40 -2.42 -2.29
C ILE A 147 6.43 -1.31 -2.14
N GLN A 148 6.58 -0.80 -0.91
CA GLN A 148 7.65 0.14 -0.57
C GLN A 148 8.60 -0.51 0.43
N ASP A 149 9.89 -0.51 0.13
CA ASP A 149 10.93 -1.00 1.02
C ASP A 149 12.18 -0.13 0.91
N GLY A 150 12.78 0.21 2.06
CA GLY A 150 13.96 1.07 2.10
C GLY A 150 13.83 2.42 1.39
N GLY A 151 12.61 2.98 1.32
CA GLY A 151 12.32 4.25 0.65
C GLY A 151 12.10 4.13 -0.87
N ASN A 152 12.28 2.95 -1.45
CA ASN A 152 12.05 2.69 -2.87
C ASN A 152 10.73 1.94 -3.08
N TRP A 153 10.11 2.17 -4.25
CA TRP A 153 8.97 1.40 -4.70
C TRP A 153 9.41 0.24 -5.60
N TYR A 154 8.76 -0.90 -5.45
CA TYR A 154 8.96 -2.11 -6.24
C TYR A 154 7.61 -2.64 -6.70
N TYR A 155 7.60 -3.35 -7.81
CA TYR A 155 6.39 -4.00 -8.32
C TYR A 155 6.60 -5.50 -8.40
N LEU A 156 5.69 -6.25 -7.76
CA LEU A 156 5.66 -7.72 -7.80
C LEU A 156 4.53 -8.13 -8.75
N GLY A 157 4.84 -9.00 -9.68
CA GLY A 157 3.84 -9.57 -10.60
C GLY A 157 2.81 -10.45 -9.88
N THR A 158 1.81 -10.91 -10.61
CA THR A 158 0.74 -11.79 -10.10
C THR A 158 1.25 -13.15 -9.58
N ASN A 159 2.49 -13.49 -9.86
CA ASN A 159 3.20 -14.65 -9.33
C ASN A 159 4.10 -14.29 -8.12
N GLY A 160 4.02 -13.05 -7.63
CA GLY A 160 4.84 -12.54 -6.55
C GLY A 160 6.30 -12.29 -6.90
N VAL A 161 6.71 -12.46 -8.17
CA VAL A 161 8.09 -12.20 -8.63
C VAL A 161 8.30 -10.71 -8.87
N MET A 162 9.43 -10.17 -8.41
CA MET A 162 9.82 -8.79 -8.63
C MET A 162 10.01 -8.51 -10.13
N VAL A 163 9.34 -7.48 -10.61
CA VAL A 163 9.41 -7.02 -11.99
C VAL A 163 10.60 -6.07 -12.17
N THR A 164 11.30 -6.19 -13.31
CA THR A 164 12.34 -5.25 -13.76
C THR A 164 12.05 -4.83 -15.19
N GLY A 165 12.57 -3.68 -15.61
CA GLY A 165 12.30 -3.12 -16.93
C GLY A 165 10.94 -2.44 -17.00
N TRP A 166 10.37 -2.35 -18.20
CA TRP A 166 9.09 -1.70 -18.43
C TRP A 166 7.92 -2.54 -17.94
N ALA A 167 7.01 -1.91 -17.19
CA ALA A 167 5.78 -2.51 -16.70
C ALA A 167 4.59 -1.60 -16.93
N GLN A 168 3.49 -2.14 -17.44
CA GLN A 168 2.23 -1.42 -17.53
C GLN A 168 1.32 -1.82 -16.38
N VAL A 169 0.95 -0.84 -15.54
CA VAL A 169 0.09 -1.06 -14.37
C VAL A 169 -1.05 -0.05 -14.42
N ASN A 170 -2.28 -0.54 -14.44
CA ASN A 170 -3.49 0.29 -14.53
C ASN A 170 -3.44 1.31 -15.69
N GLY A 171 -2.95 0.87 -16.86
CA GLY A 171 -2.86 1.70 -18.07
C GLY A 171 -1.71 2.71 -18.10
N LYS A 172 -0.89 2.80 -17.06
CA LYS A 172 0.31 3.65 -17.00
C LYS A 172 1.57 2.82 -17.11
N TRP A 173 2.59 3.36 -17.80
CA TRP A 173 3.89 2.75 -17.91
C TRP A 173 4.83 3.22 -16.81
N TYR A 174 5.59 2.28 -16.26
CA TYR A 174 6.62 2.48 -15.23
C TYR A 174 7.90 1.79 -15.67
N TYR A 175 9.03 2.28 -15.21
CA TYR A 175 10.31 1.61 -15.40
C TYR A 175 10.89 1.17 -14.07
N LEU A 176 11.05 -0.14 -13.91
CA LEU A 176 11.72 -0.77 -12.77
C LEU A 176 13.18 -1.01 -13.13
N GLN A 177 14.08 -0.41 -12.38
CA GLN A 177 15.52 -0.55 -12.60
C GLN A 177 15.94 -2.03 -12.48
N PRO A 178 17.16 -2.43 -12.91
CA PRO A 178 17.66 -3.79 -12.69
C PRO A 178 17.66 -4.23 -11.23
N SER A 179 17.74 -3.29 -10.29
CA SER A 179 17.56 -3.52 -8.84
C SER A 179 16.11 -3.80 -8.42
N GLY A 180 15.15 -3.64 -9.32
CA GLY A 180 13.71 -3.66 -9.06
C GLY A 180 13.14 -2.32 -8.59
N ALA A 181 13.96 -1.35 -8.21
CA ALA A 181 13.48 -0.06 -7.74
C ALA A 181 12.82 0.73 -8.88
N MET A 182 11.64 1.31 -8.61
CA MET A 182 10.91 2.17 -9.54
C MET A 182 11.73 3.42 -9.84
N ALA A 183 11.93 3.71 -11.12
CA ALA A 183 12.59 4.93 -11.56
C ALA A 183 11.65 6.13 -11.51
N THR A 184 12.22 7.32 -11.25
CA THR A 184 11.59 8.63 -11.39
C THR A 184 12.56 9.58 -12.06
N GLY A 185 12.07 10.64 -12.69
CA GLY A 185 12.90 11.57 -13.44
C GLY A 185 13.37 11.01 -14.79
N TRP A 186 14.49 11.49 -15.25
CA TRP A 186 15.06 11.08 -16.53
C TRP A 186 15.74 9.71 -16.44
N VAL A 187 15.41 8.84 -17.38
CA VAL A 187 16.02 7.51 -17.53
C VAL A 187 16.36 7.24 -18.99
N LYS A 188 17.50 6.63 -19.24
CA LYS A 188 17.92 6.22 -20.59
C LYS A 188 17.81 4.71 -20.71
N VAL A 189 17.00 4.24 -21.65
CA VAL A 189 16.75 2.82 -21.90
C VAL A 189 16.92 2.57 -23.40
N ASP A 190 17.76 1.61 -23.76
CA ASP A 190 18.02 1.22 -25.15
C ASP A 190 18.32 2.41 -26.08
N GLY A 191 19.11 3.36 -25.58
CA GLY A 191 19.53 4.55 -26.33
C GLY A 191 18.56 5.72 -26.29
N ASN A 192 17.31 5.56 -25.89
CA ASN A 192 16.29 6.60 -25.82
C ASN A 192 16.13 7.14 -24.39
N TRP A 193 15.84 8.44 -24.28
CA TRP A 193 15.48 9.06 -23.02
C TRP A 193 13.99 9.01 -22.79
N TYR A 194 13.60 8.79 -21.54
CA TYR A 194 12.24 8.78 -21.04
C TYR A 194 12.16 9.63 -19.78
N TYR A 195 10.99 10.19 -19.50
CA TYR A 195 10.75 10.89 -18.26
C TYR A 195 9.62 10.23 -17.46
N LEU A 196 9.93 9.84 -16.23
CA LEU A 196 8.99 9.29 -15.26
C LEU A 196 8.68 10.40 -14.25
N ASP A 197 7.40 10.71 -14.02
CA ASP A 197 7.04 11.74 -13.05
C ASP A 197 7.30 11.28 -11.60
N ALA A 198 6.96 12.13 -10.62
CA ALA A 198 7.19 11.81 -9.21
C ALA A 198 6.42 10.56 -8.73
N SER A 199 5.35 10.17 -9.43
CA SER A 199 4.63 8.92 -9.18
C SER A 199 5.25 7.70 -9.87
N GLY A 200 6.32 7.89 -10.67
CA GLY A 200 6.94 6.88 -11.51
C GLY A 200 6.24 6.68 -12.86
N ALA A 201 5.14 7.38 -13.13
CA ALA A 201 4.41 7.22 -14.40
C ALA A 201 5.15 7.90 -15.55
N MET A 202 5.32 7.16 -16.67
CA MET A 202 5.95 7.65 -17.89
C MET A 202 5.15 8.79 -18.52
N LYS A 203 5.83 9.88 -18.88
CA LYS A 203 5.24 11.01 -19.59
C LYS A 203 5.21 10.79 -21.09
N THR A 204 4.13 11.30 -21.71
CA THR A 204 3.96 11.39 -23.16
C THR A 204 3.36 12.76 -23.51
N GLY A 205 3.53 13.22 -24.74
CA GLY A 205 3.14 14.54 -25.16
C GLY A 205 4.04 15.62 -24.61
N TRP A 206 3.56 16.87 -24.54
CA TRP A 206 4.30 17.99 -24.00
C TRP A 206 4.30 17.99 -22.46
N PHE A 207 5.46 18.22 -21.85
CA PHE A 207 5.61 18.34 -20.40
C PHE A 207 6.79 19.26 -20.05
N GLU A 208 6.73 19.84 -18.85
CA GLU A 208 7.72 20.76 -18.34
C GLU A 208 8.57 20.11 -17.22
N VAL A 209 9.89 20.32 -17.27
CA VAL A 209 10.83 19.90 -16.24
C VAL A 209 11.84 21.03 -16.01
N GLY A 210 11.90 21.55 -14.80
CA GLY A 210 12.91 22.58 -14.43
C GLY A 210 12.80 23.86 -15.26
N GLY A 211 11.60 24.29 -15.64
CA GLY A 211 11.38 25.49 -16.46
C GLY A 211 11.63 25.30 -17.96
N LYS A 212 11.87 24.07 -18.42
CA LYS A 212 12.07 23.74 -19.83
C LYS A 212 11.00 22.78 -20.31
N TRP A 213 10.51 22.99 -21.53
CA TRP A 213 9.51 22.15 -22.16
C TRP A 213 10.15 21.05 -23.01
N TYR A 214 9.56 19.87 -22.96
CA TYR A 214 9.97 18.67 -23.65
C TYR A 214 8.77 17.99 -24.30
N TYR A 215 9.01 17.20 -25.31
CA TYR A 215 7.98 16.35 -25.91
C TYR A 215 8.45 14.90 -25.93
N ALA A 216 7.58 13.99 -25.44
CA ALA A 216 7.76 12.57 -25.61
C ALA A 216 6.69 11.99 -26.52
N TYR A 217 7.10 11.12 -27.43
CA TYR A 217 6.19 10.40 -28.33
C TYR A 217 5.23 9.51 -27.52
N ALA A 218 4.23 8.93 -28.21
CA ALA A 218 3.32 7.96 -27.59
C ALA A 218 4.04 6.74 -27.00
N SER A 219 5.21 6.40 -27.54
CA SER A 219 6.11 5.38 -26.99
C SER A 219 6.81 5.80 -25.68
N GLY A 220 6.71 7.07 -25.29
CA GLY A 220 7.44 7.68 -24.17
C GLY A 220 8.84 8.18 -24.54
N ALA A 221 9.38 7.82 -25.70
CA ALA A 221 10.71 8.26 -26.12
C ALA A 221 10.76 9.78 -26.34
N LEU A 222 11.80 10.44 -25.78
CA LEU A 222 12.03 11.87 -25.91
C LEU A 222 12.26 12.25 -27.37
N ALA A 223 11.56 13.25 -27.88
CA ALA A 223 11.81 13.85 -29.17
C ALA A 223 13.06 14.75 -29.08
N VAL A 224 13.98 14.58 -30.03
CA VAL A 224 15.21 15.36 -30.10
C VAL A 224 15.46 15.77 -31.56
N ASN A 225 16.05 16.98 -31.79
CA ASN A 225 16.38 17.51 -33.10
C ASN A 225 15.25 17.42 -34.13
N THR A 226 14.03 17.77 -33.72
CA THR A 226 12.84 17.64 -34.57
C THR A 226 11.83 18.74 -34.29
N THR A 227 10.79 18.84 -35.15
CA THR A 227 9.69 19.78 -34.98
C THR A 227 8.40 19.01 -34.80
N ILE A 228 7.63 19.34 -33.75
CA ILE A 228 6.35 18.74 -33.37
C ILE A 228 5.30 19.87 -33.40
N ASP A 229 4.32 19.77 -34.28
CA ASP A 229 3.22 20.73 -34.40
C ASP A 229 3.67 22.19 -34.51
N GLY A 230 4.80 22.43 -35.22
CA GLY A 230 5.39 23.76 -35.38
C GLY A 230 6.35 24.20 -34.29
N TYR A 231 6.54 23.40 -33.23
CA TYR A 231 7.48 23.66 -32.14
C TYR A 231 8.74 22.82 -32.32
N THR A 232 9.91 23.46 -32.31
CA THR A 232 11.22 22.77 -32.50
C THR A 232 11.81 22.40 -31.16
N VAL A 233 12.34 21.16 -31.07
CA VAL A 233 13.15 20.70 -29.94
C VAL A 233 14.59 20.45 -30.37
N ASN A 234 15.53 20.84 -29.54
CA ASN A 234 16.96 20.73 -29.79
C ASN A 234 17.50 19.30 -29.52
N GLY A 235 18.84 19.12 -29.61
CA GLY A 235 19.50 17.83 -29.35
C GLY A 235 19.37 17.31 -27.92
N ASN A 236 19.02 18.18 -26.97
CA ASN A 236 18.72 17.81 -25.59
C ASN A 236 17.23 17.55 -25.39
N GLY A 237 16.40 17.68 -26.43
CA GLY A 237 14.94 17.56 -26.36
C GLY A 237 14.23 18.80 -25.80
N GLU A 238 14.95 19.90 -25.57
CA GLU A 238 14.41 21.15 -25.06
C GLU A 238 13.74 21.95 -26.18
N TRP A 239 12.54 22.45 -25.93
CA TRP A 239 11.89 23.39 -26.84
C TRP A 239 12.71 24.68 -26.97
N VAL A 240 12.90 25.18 -28.20
CA VAL A 240 13.70 26.35 -28.57
C VAL A 240 12.93 27.29 -29.47
#